data_933d333129edbeddbd538bcccaf700f2
#
_entry.id   933d333129edbeddbd538bcccaf700f2
#
_cell.length_a   1.000
_cell.length_b   1.000
_cell.length_c   1.000
_cell.angle_alpha   90.00
_cell.angle_beta   90.00
_cell.angle_gamma   90.00
#
_symmetry.space_group_name_H-M   'P 1'
#
loop_
_entity.id
_entity.type
_entity.pdbx_description
1 polymer ?
#
loop_
_entity_poly.entity_id
_entity_poly.type
_entity_poly.pdbx_seq_one_letter_code
_entity_poly.pdbx_strand_id
1 'polypeptide(L)'
;MNGLIPVVTTDHETGELLMHGFMNEAAFLKSIETAEAHYFSRSREAIWHKGATSGLVQKIVEMRIDDDQDAVWLRVNVAGNGASCHVGYRSCFYRSVPTGTVDEKLTLQFEEHDKVFDPVKVYGDAPNPTKL
;
A
#
# COMPACT_ATOMS: atom_id res chain seq x y z
N MET A 1 13.81 6.37 12.84
CA MET A 1 13.75 6.32 11.37
C MET A 1 13.41 7.68 10.75
N ASN A 2 14.18 8.69 11.03
CA ASN A 2 14.06 10.01 10.40
C ASN A 2 12.64 10.60 10.39
N GLY A 3 11.88 10.38 11.45
CA GLY A 3 10.51 10.86 11.54
C GLY A 3 9.48 10.07 10.73
N LEU A 4 9.85 8.90 10.22
CA LEU A 4 8.94 8.02 9.50
C LEU A 4 8.57 6.81 10.34
N ILE A 5 7.31 6.39 10.22
CA ILE A 5 6.81 5.17 10.86
C ILE A 5 6.32 4.22 9.76
N PRO A 6 6.70 2.93 9.79
CA PRO A 6 6.19 1.97 8.84
C PRO A 6 4.70 1.70 9.06
N VAL A 7 4.01 1.45 7.96
CA VAL A 7 2.56 1.19 7.95
C VAL A 7 2.29 -0.09 7.19
N VAL A 8 1.52 -0.97 7.79
CA VAL A 8 0.99 -2.17 7.15
C VAL A 8 -0.51 -1.96 6.95
N THR A 9 -0.99 -2.25 5.75
CA THR A 9 -2.40 -2.05 5.39
C THR A 9 -3.03 -3.36 4.96
N THR A 10 -4.15 -3.72 5.60
CA THR A 10 -4.90 -4.93 5.29
C THR A 10 -6.35 -4.60 4.98
N ASP A 11 -6.99 -5.48 4.20
CA ASP A 11 -8.43 -5.41 3.95
C ASP A 11 -9.18 -5.76 5.24
N HIS A 12 -10.17 -4.93 5.62
CA HIS A 12 -10.87 -5.13 6.89
C HIS A 12 -11.83 -6.32 6.88
N GLU A 13 -12.28 -6.76 5.71
CA GLU A 13 -13.21 -7.90 5.61
C GLU A 13 -12.45 -9.23 5.50
N THR A 14 -11.42 -9.28 4.67
CA THR A 14 -10.71 -10.53 4.37
C THR A 14 -9.45 -10.73 5.20
N GLY A 15 -8.87 -9.65 5.74
CA GLY A 15 -7.58 -9.68 6.40
C GLY A 15 -6.39 -9.74 5.45
N GLU A 16 -6.64 -9.67 4.14
CA GLU A 16 -5.56 -9.72 3.16
C GLU A 16 -4.61 -8.55 3.32
N LEU A 17 -3.31 -8.84 3.33
CA LEU A 17 -2.27 -7.81 3.35
C LEU A 17 -2.22 -7.13 1.98
N LEU A 18 -2.49 -5.83 1.94
CA LEU A 18 -2.60 -5.08 0.70
C LEU A 18 -1.30 -4.36 0.33
N MET A 19 -0.69 -3.69 1.30
CA MET A 19 0.53 -2.92 1.04
C MET A 19 1.27 -2.60 2.32
N HIS A 20 2.49 -2.12 2.15
CA HIS A 20 3.35 -1.56 3.17
C HIS A 20 3.78 -0.17 2.71
N GLY A 21 3.85 0.77 3.63
CA GLY A 21 4.28 2.12 3.33
C GLY A 21 4.86 2.80 4.55
N PHE A 22 4.98 4.12 4.47
CA PHE A 22 5.48 4.95 5.57
C PHE A 22 4.59 6.16 5.75
N MET A 23 4.56 6.67 6.97
CA MET A 23 3.94 7.95 7.30
C MET A 23 4.94 8.83 8.02
N ASN A 24 4.95 10.13 7.70
CA ASN A 24 5.51 11.13 8.58
C ASN A 24 4.39 11.63 9.51
N GLU A 25 4.69 12.54 10.41
CA GLU A 25 3.68 13.07 11.33
C GLU A 25 2.49 13.69 10.59
N ALA A 26 2.76 14.47 9.55
CA ALA A 26 1.69 15.12 8.77
C ALA A 26 0.78 14.12 8.08
N ALA A 27 1.32 13.04 7.48
CA ALA A 27 0.52 11.99 6.85
C ALA A 27 -0.30 11.23 7.90
N PHE A 28 0.28 10.97 9.06
CA PHE A 28 -0.41 10.31 10.16
C PHE A 28 -1.62 11.14 10.64
N LEU A 29 -1.41 12.42 10.90
CA LEU A 29 -2.47 13.32 11.34
C LEU A 29 -3.55 13.49 10.26
N LYS A 30 -3.15 13.57 8.99
CA LYS A 30 -4.08 13.70 7.87
C LYS A 30 -4.95 12.43 7.74
N SER A 31 -4.37 11.26 7.97
CA SER A 31 -5.11 9.99 7.96
C SER A 31 -6.13 9.93 9.08
N ILE A 32 -5.79 10.43 10.26
CA ILE A 32 -6.72 10.51 11.39
C ILE A 32 -7.87 11.48 11.07
N GLU A 33 -7.53 12.65 10.56
CA GLU A 33 -8.52 13.70 10.28
C GLU A 33 -9.53 13.28 9.22
N THR A 34 -9.07 12.65 8.14
CA THR A 34 -9.92 12.32 6.99
C THR A 34 -10.50 10.90 7.05
N ALA A 35 -9.95 10.03 7.89
CA ALA A 35 -10.22 8.59 7.88
C ALA A 35 -9.90 7.95 6.53
N GLU A 36 -9.00 8.56 5.76
CA GLU A 36 -8.51 8.04 4.49
C GLU A 36 -6.98 7.94 4.56
N ALA A 37 -6.41 6.87 4.02
CA ALA A 37 -4.99 6.61 4.16
C ALA A 37 -4.14 7.61 3.39
N HIS A 38 -3.24 8.26 4.09
CA HIS A 38 -2.20 9.12 3.56
C HIS A 38 -0.86 8.52 3.96
N TYR A 39 0.06 8.48 3.01
CA TYR A 39 1.40 7.93 3.22
C TYR A 39 2.43 9.01 2.89
N PHE A 40 3.67 8.77 3.30
CA PHE A 40 4.80 9.59 2.89
C PHE A 40 5.62 8.83 1.85
N SER A 41 5.74 9.41 0.67
CA SER A 41 6.58 8.85 -0.39
C SER A 41 8.03 9.23 -0.16
N ARG A 42 8.88 8.25 0.14
CA ARG A 42 10.31 8.50 0.39
C ARG A 42 11.04 8.96 -0.86
N SER A 43 10.67 8.42 -2.02
CA SER A 43 11.33 8.77 -3.28
C SER A 43 10.96 10.17 -3.77
N ARG A 44 9.73 10.61 -3.52
CA ARG A 44 9.26 11.94 -3.93
C ARG A 44 9.32 12.96 -2.79
N GLU A 45 9.63 12.53 -1.58
CA GLU A 45 9.68 13.35 -0.37
C GLU A 45 8.39 14.19 -0.20
N ALA A 46 7.25 13.53 -0.36
CA ALA A 46 5.94 14.19 -0.32
C ALA A 46 4.88 13.28 0.28
N ILE A 47 3.85 13.92 0.87
CA ILE A 47 2.66 13.23 1.33
C ILE A 47 1.87 12.77 0.10
N TRP A 48 1.36 11.56 0.19
CA TRP A 48 0.61 10.92 -0.88
C TRP A 48 -0.73 10.43 -0.33
N HIS A 49 -1.83 11.03 -0.82
CA HIS A 49 -3.19 10.58 -0.53
C HIS A 49 -3.49 9.37 -1.42
N LYS A 50 -3.57 8.19 -0.82
CA LYS A 50 -3.83 6.96 -1.56
C LYS A 50 -5.18 7.04 -2.25
N GLY A 51 -5.19 6.90 -3.57
CA GLY A 51 -6.40 6.94 -4.36
C GLY A 51 -6.74 8.31 -4.96
N ALA A 52 -5.98 9.37 -4.67
CA ALA A 52 -6.27 10.70 -5.19
C ALA A 52 -6.30 10.74 -6.73
N THR A 53 -5.42 9.98 -7.39
CA THR A 53 -5.37 9.89 -8.86
C THR A 53 -6.19 8.72 -9.39
N SER A 54 -6.06 7.54 -8.76
CA SER A 54 -6.67 6.31 -9.26
C SER A 54 -8.15 6.13 -8.88
N GLY A 55 -8.63 6.87 -7.89
CA GLY A 55 -9.95 6.67 -7.29
C GLY A 55 -9.99 5.52 -6.29
N LEU A 56 -8.87 4.83 -6.05
CA LEU A 56 -8.78 3.68 -5.17
C LEU A 56 -8.44 4.10 -3.75
N VAL A 57 -9.26 4.98 -3.19
CA VAL A 57 -9.10 5.51 -1.84
C VAL A 57 -9.23 4.38 -0.83
N GLN A 58 -8.36 4.39 0.17
CA GLN A 58 -8.41 3.46 1.29
C GLN A 58 -9.09 4.14 2.47
N LYS A 59 -10.33 3.78 2.71
CA LYS A 59 -11.07 4.29 3.88
C LYS A 59 -10.66 3.49 5.10
N ILE A 60 -10.20 4.19 6.13
CA ILE A 60 -9.71 3.57 7.35
C ILE A 60 -10.90 3.16 8.22
N VAL A 61 -11.04 1.86 8.45
CA VAL A 61 -12.04 1.31 9.37
C VAL A 61 -11.46 1.27 10.79
N GLU A 62 -10.18 0.94 10.91
CA GLU A 62 -9.50 0.87 12.19
C GLU A 62 -8.01 1.15 12.00
N MET A 63 -7.43 1.86 12.95
CA MET A 63 -5.98 2.13 12.98
C MET A 63 -5.44 1.62 14.31
N ARG A 64 -4.40 0.79 14.26
CA ARG A 64 -3.74 0.25 15.45
C ARG A 64 -2.27 0.63 15.45
N ILE A 65 -1.73 0.79 16.64
CA ILE A 65 -0.30 1.03 16.89
C ILE A 65 0.24 -0.19 17.62
N ASP A 66 1.43 -0.64 17.25
CA ASP A 66 2.02 -1.77 17.95
C ASP A 66 2.54 -1.36 19.35
N ASP A 67 2.96 -2.34 20.16
CA ASP A 67 3.20 -2.15 21.59
C ASP A 67 4.32 -1.15 21.91
N ASP A 68 5.36 -1.07 21.07
CA ASP A 68 6.46 -0.11 21.24
C ASP A 68 6.29 1.14 20.38
N GLN A 69 5.15 1.30 19.74
CA GLN A 69 4.73 2.51 19.01
C GLN A 69 5.66 2.84 17.84
N ASP A 70 6.14 1.83 17.14
CA ASP A 70 7.02 2.00 15.99
C ASP A 70 6.45 1.46 14.68
N ALA A 71 5.20 1.04 14.67
CA ALA A 71 4.50 0.59 13.46
C ALA A 71 3.00 0.86 13.55
N VAL A 72 2.39 1.16 12.42
CA VAL A 72 0.95 1.41 12.30
C VAL A 72 0.33 0.29 11.47
N TRP A 73 -0.82 -0.18 11.89
CA TRP A 73 -1.63 -1.10 11.12
C TRP A 73 -2.95 -0.45 10.75
N LEU A 74 -3.20 -0.27 9.44
CA LEU A 74 -4.47 0.22 8.93
C LEU A 74 -5.31 -0.95 8.44
N ARG A 75 -6.53 -1.04 8.93
CA ARG A 75 -7.55 -1.92 8.37
C ARG A 75 -8.48 -1.04 7.54
N VAL A 76 -8.55 -1.33 6.25
CA VAL A 76 -9.18 -0.42 5.31
C VAL A 76 -10.25 -1.09 4.44
N ASN A 77 -11.12 -0.25 3.90
CA ASN A 77 -12.03 -0.61 2.84
C ASN A 77 -11.60 0.16 1.59
N VAL A 78 -11.21 -0.57 0.54
CA VAL A 78 -10.67 0.05 -0.67
C VAL A 78 -11.82 0.38 -1.62
N ALA A 79 -11.89 1.63 -2.06
CA ALA A 79 -12.87 2.09 -3.04
C ALA A 79 -12.53 1.57 -4.45
N GLY A 80 -13.45 1.73 -5.38
CA GLY A 80 -13.27 1.35 -6.77
C GLY A 80 -13.23 -0.17 -6.94
N ASN A 81 -12.26 -0.67 -7.69
CA ASN A 81 -12.12 -2.09 -7.99
C ASN A 81 -11.32 -2.87 -6.93
N GLY A 82 -10.94 -2.24 -5.84
CA GLY A 82 -10.27 -2.88 -4.72
C GLY A 82 -8.76 -3.01 -4.83
N ALA A 83 -8.14 -2.50 -5.91
CA ALA A 83 -6.69 -2.60 -6.06
C ALA A 83 -5.94 -1.62 -5.17
N SER A 84 -4.92 -2.10 -4.46
CA SER A 84 -4.02 -1.26 -3.68
C SER A 84 -2.64 -1.13 -4.31
N CYS A 85 -2.26 -2.02 -5.21
CA CYS A 85 -0.97 -1.97 -5.89
C CYS A 85 -1.01 -1.03 -7.10
N HIS A 86 0.00 -0.16 -7.24
CA HIS A 86 0.10 0.79 -8.35
C HIS A 86 0.31 0.10 -9.71
N VAL A 87 0.73 -1.15 -9.69
CA VAL A 87 0.90 -1.97 -10.89
C VAL A 87 -0.42 -2.57 -11.37
N GLY A 88 -1.47 -2.51 -10.54
CA GLY A 88 -2.82 -2.95 -10.87
C GLY A 88 -3.28 -4.21 -10.18
N TYR A 89 -2.44 -4.84 -9.38
CA TYR A 89 -2.84 -5.99 -8.58
C TYR A 89 -3.59 -5.55 -7.32
N ARG A 90 -4.44 -6.43 -6.79
CA ARG A 90 -5.18 -6.14 -5.57
C ARG A 90 -4.24 -5.90 -4.40
N SER A 91 -3.20 -6.71 -4.26
CA SER A 91 -2.17 -6.57 -3.24
C SER A 91 -0.82 -6.23 -3.85
N CYS A 92 -0.02 -5.42 -3.16
CA CYS A 92 1.37 -5.20 -3.52
C CYS A 92 2.22 -6.47 -3.30
N PHE A 93 1.72 -7.40 -2.50
CA PHE A 93 2.39 -8.66 -2.20
C PHE A 93 1.91 -9.78 -3.14
N TYR A 94 1.90 -9.51 -4.43
CA TYR A 94 1.40 -10.44 -5.45
C TYR A 94 2.42 -11.50 -5.89
N ARG A 95 3.63 -11.46 -5.33
CA ARG A 95 4.69 -12.41 -5.64
C ARG A 95 5.22 -13.02 -4.35
N SER A 96 5.61 -14.28 -4.42
CA SER A 96 6.19 -14.99 -3.29
C SER A 96 7.64 -15.39 -3.56
N VAL A 97 8.37 -15.62 -2.48
CA VAL A 97 9.74 -16.12 -2.52
C VAL A 97 9.69 -17.58 -2.10
N PRO A 98 10.19 -18.51 -2.92
CA PRO A 98 10.28 -19.90 -2.51
C PRO A 98 11.15 -20.05 -1.27
N THR A 99 10.67 -20.84 -0.30
CA THR A 99 11.37 -21.08 0.96
C THR A 99 11.62 -22.57 1.14
N GLY A 100 12.49 -22.91 2.10
CA GLY A 100 12.88 -24.30 2.40
C GLY A 100 14.25 -24.66 1.89
N THR A 101 14.65 -24.09 0.77
CA THR A 101 16.01 -24.21 0.23
C THR A 101 16.44 -22.88 -0.37
N VAL A 102 17.75 -22.67 -0.49
CA VAL A 102 18.29 -21.49 -1.21
C VAL A 102 18.75 -21.98 -2.58
N ASP A 103 18.18 -21.40 -3.63
CA ASP A 103 18.55 -21.68 -5.01
C ASP A 103 19.21 -20.42 -5.58
N GLU A 104 20.34 -20.58 -6.28
CA GLU A 104 21.04 -19.47 -6.93
C GLU A 104 20.17 -18.77 -7.99
N LYS A 105 19.21 -19.50 -8.57
CA LYS A 105 18.26 -19.00 -9.55
C LYS A 105 16.92 -18.64 -8.91
N LEU A 106 16.95 -18.06 -7.73
CA LEU A 106 15.74 -17.67 -7.02
C LEU A 106 14.84 -16.82 -7.92
N THR A 107 13.60 -17.28 -8.12
CA THR A 107 12.60 -16.60 -8.94
C THR A 107 11.37 -16.30 -8.10
N LEU A 108 10.84 -15.08 -8.25
CA LEU A 108 9.60 -14.73 -7.60
C LEU A 108 8.43 -15.39 -8.31
N GLN A 109 7.51 -15.95 -7.54
CA GLN A 109 6.32 -16.64 -8.06
C GLN A 109 5.12 -15.69 -7.93
N PHE A 110 4.32 -15.57 -8.99
CA PHE A 110 3.11 -14.77 -8.96
C PHE A 110 2.00 -15.55 -8.25
N GLU A 111 1.45 -14.95 -7.20
CA GLU A 111 0.30 -15.48 -6.46
C GLU A 111 -1.00 -14.84 -6.95
N GLU A 112 -0.91 -13.71 -7.66
CA GLU A 112 -2.01 -12.99 -8.24
C GLU A 112 -1.61 -12.70 -9.69
N HIS A 113 -2.31 -13.31 -10.65
CA HIS A 113 -1.89 -13.29 -12.06
C HIS A 113 -2.57 -12.19 -12.87
N ASP A 114 -3.77 -11.80 -12.46
CA ASP A 114 -4.57 -10.82 -13.20
C ASP A 114 -4.59 -9.48 -12.50
N LYS A 115 -4.29 -8.43 -13.24
CA LYS A 115 -4.44 -7.07 -12.74
C LYS A 115 -5.91 -6.70 -12.72
N VAL A 116 -6.35 -5.96 -11.68
CA VAL A 116 -7.73 -5.47 -11.59
C VAL A 116 -7.91 -4.17 -12.35
N PHE A 117 -6.81 -3.50 -12.74
CA PHE A 117 -6.83 -2.35 -13.64
C PHE A 117 -5.53 -2.27 -14.44
N ASP A 118 -5.58 -1.53 -15.55
CA ASP A 118 -4.38 -1.21 -16.34
C ASP A 118 -3.80 0.10 -15.81
N PRO A 119 -2.55 0.12 -15.29
CA PRO A 119 -1.94 1.33 -14.77
C PRO A 119 -1.87 2.48 -15.77
N VAL A 120 -1.66 2.17 -17.05
CA VAL A 120 -1.61 3.18 -18.10
C VAL A 120 -2.96 3.87 -18.27
N LYS A 121 -4.05 3.13 -18.19
CA LYS A 121 -5.41 3.68 -18.29
C LYS A 121 -5.80 4.52 -17.08
N VAL A 122 -5.34 4.14 -15.89
CA VAL A 122 -5.69 4.81 -14.64
C VAL A 122 -4.84 6.06 -14.43
N TYR A 123 -3.52 5.93 -14.58
CA TYR A 123 -2.58 7.01 -14.27
C TYR A 123 -2.24 7.86 -15.48
N GLY A 124 -2.31 7.29 -16.71
CA GLY A 124 -1.97 8.02 -17.93
C GLY A 124 -0.56 8.63 -17.84
N ASP A 125 -0.49 9.95 -18.00
CA ASP A 125 0.77 10.71 -17.90
C ASP A 125 1.09 11.13 -16.45
N ALA A 126 0.22 10.82 -15.50
CA ALA A 126 0.46 11.15 -14.10
C ALA A 126 1.63 10.32 -13.55
N PRO A 127 2.44 10.89 -12.64
CA PRO A 127 3.53 10.13 -12.05
C PRO A 127 3.01 8.91 -11.31
N ASN A 128 3.52 7.74 -11.68
CA ASN A 128 3.24 6.51 -10.95
C ASN A 128 4.22 6.44 -9.78
N PRO A 129 3.74 6.31 -8.52
CA PRO A 129 4.64 6.25 -7.36
C PRO A 129 5.50 5.00 -7.32
N THR A 130 5.15 3.97 -8.09
CA THR A 130 5.94 2.74 -8.18
C THR A 130 6.65 2.71 -9.53
N LYS A 131 7.98 2.70 -9.50
CA LYS A 131 8.79 2.47 -10.70
C LYS A 131 9.12 1.00 -10.79
N LEU A 132 8.76 0.40 -11.88
CA LEU A 132 9.07 -1.00 -12.18
C LEU A 132 9.98 -1.09 -13.39
#